data_21cbafb0b78a479de0dc4452c6ddc6a2
#
_entry.id   21cbafb0b78a479de0dc4452c6ddc6a2
#
_cell.length_a   1.000
_cell.length_b   1.000
_cell.length_c   1.000
_cell.angle_alpha   90.00
_cell.angle_beta   90.00
_cell.angle_gamma   90.00
#
_symmetry.space_group_name_H-M   'P 1'
#
loop_
_entity.id
_entity.type
_entity.pdbx_description
1 polymer ?
#
loop_
_entity_poly.entity_id
_entity_poly.type
_entity_poly.pdbx_seq_one_letter_code
_entity_poly.pdbx_strand_id
1 'polypeptide(L)'
;NNASERRMIAESWNESSGKAGWWKRKPGQPFFAVFNSPHSHQSRTMTNPWEVYEKQVLKWINEKRKTAIDVPFDMPSFYRNTPEMRKRMSRVYNSISLTDQQFEGILKRLEKDGLKDSTIVFCFSDHGEGIPRGKGSSLGLGYRVPFIVWIPEMYKHLSPWGSGVVTDRLVSFEDFGATVLALAGVDIPDYIEGKPFMGKNYVKDKKYVYGACDGLDSNNELSRSVTDGKYMYTRVFTCHQPWIRWMSYYDHGDIQKIMRKDFAAGLMNEGQAAIMKPRQAEYLYDLENDKWEMNNLATNPEYQGVLKEFRKKMEQHVIEKRDAHFIPEYSYAEYSDKYIPYTLRQNEDIYPVRKVLDAAMMCGMGKSVIAKQISLLKTDNDIVNYWAALGLFVSRKELKAYKNELRNELDKIDYLSAKLYLAGSLYDCFGDKASKEILEQGMLSDNIYVNKETMQILLNIDLKRHK
;
A
#
# COMPACT_ATOMS: atom_id res chain seq x y z
N ASN A 1 16.50 -5.79 -17.07
CA ASN A 1 15.68 -5.47 -18.26
C ASN A 1 15.73 -6.63 -19.25
N ASN A 2 14.69 -7.42 -19.31
CA ASN A 2 14.57 -8.52 -20.24
C ASN A 2 14.14 -8.03 -21.64
N ALA A 3 14.14 -8.94 -22.65
CA ALA A 3 13.81 -8.57 -24.03
C ALA A 3 12.35 -8.08 -24.18
N SER A 4 11.41 -8.65 -23.43
CA SER A 4 9.99 -8.24 -23.45
C SER A 4 9.77 -6.85 -22.88
N GLU A 5 10.46 -6.49 -21.80
CA GLU A 5 10.40 -5.15 -21.20
C GLU A 5 10.94 -4.09 -22.18
N ARG A 6 12.08 -4.33 -22.82
CA ARG A 6 12.63 -3.43 -23.85
C ARG A 6 11.71 -3.27 -25.04
N ARG A 7 11.05 -4.34 -25.48
CA ARG A 7 10.07 -4.30 -26.54
C ARG A 7 8.87 -3.45 -26.16
N MET A 8 8.30 -3.67 -24.97
CA MET A 8 7.15 -2.89 -24.46
C MET A 8 7.49 -1.39 -24.39
N ILE A 9 8.70 -1.02 -23.91
CA ILE A 9 9.14 0.38 -23.88
C ILE A 9 9.20 0.96 -25.29
N ALA A 10 9.79 0.23 -26.25
CA ALA A 10 9.93 0.69 -27.64
C ALA A 10 8.58 0.81 -28.38
N GLU A 11 7.61 -0.02 -28.03
CA GLU A 11 6.25 0.05 -28.59
C GLU A 11 5.40 1.17 -27.96
N SER A 12 5.67 1.54 -26.70
CA SER A 12 4.88 2.54 -25.94
C SER A 12 5.42 3.96 -26.06
N TRP A 13 6.71 4.16 -26.30
CA TRP A 13 7.39 5.44 -26.22
C TRP A 13 8.27 5.71 -27.45
N ASN A 14 8.18 6.92 -28.00
CA ASN A 14 9.14 7.35 -29.06
C ASN A 14 10.56 7.43 -28.51
N GLU A 15 10.73 7.82 -27.23
CA GLU A 15 12.01 7.85 -26.53
C GLU A 15 11.81 7.64 -25.03
N SER A 16 12.64 6.80 -24.41
CA SER A 16 12.69 6.58 -22.96
C SER A 16 14.16 6.58 -22.52
N SER A 17 14.61 7.71 -21.96
CA SER A 17 15.97 7.87 -21.46
C SER A 17 16.06 9.08 -20.51
N GLY A 18 17.17 9.21 -19.77
CA GLY A 18 17.44 10.39 -18.96
C GLY A 18 17.66 11.69 -19.76
N LYS A 19 17.66 11.62 -21.10
CA LYS A 19 17.80 12.74 -22.02
C LYS A 19 16.55 12.96 -22.89
N ALA A 20 15.51 12.16 -22.70
CA ALA A 20 14.25 12.27 -23.41
C ALA A 20 13.50 13.54 -23.02
N GLY A 21 12.74 14.10 -23.95
CA GLY A 21 11.90 15.25 -23.70
C GLY A 21 11.32 15.88 -24.96
N TRP A 22 10.35 16.77 -24.79
CA TRP A 22 9.62 17.44 -25.88
C TRP A 22 10.53 18.23 -26.84
N TRP A 23 11.71 18.64 -26.42
CA TRP A 23 12.69 19.39 -27.21
C TRP A 23 13.31 18.65 -28.39
N LYS A 24 13.03 17.35 -28.50
CA LYS A 24 13.46 16.52 -29.63
C LYS A 24 12.37 16.32 -30.69
N ARG A 25 11.15 16.81 -30.43
CA ARG A 25 10.04 16.73 -31.38
C ARG A 25 10.22 17.67 -32.59
N LYS A 26 9.51 17.39 -33.67
CA LYS A 26 9.43 18.31 -34.79
C LYS A 26 8.68 19.59 -34.39
N PRO A 27 8.97 20.75 -35.00
CA PRO A 27 8.21 21.98 -34.78
C PRO A 27 6.71 21.75 -35.01
N GLY A 28 5.86 22.26 -34.13
CA GLY A 28 4.39 22.08 -34.18
C GLY A 28 3.86 20.72 -33.83
N GLN A 29 4.70 19.72 -33.60
CA GLN A 29 4.26 18.37 -33.20
C GLN A 29 3.77 18.39 -31.74
N PRO A 30 2.54 17.86 -31.43
CA PRO A 30 2.11 17.64 -30.06
C PRO A 30 3.03 16.66 -29.32
N PHE A 31 3.03 16.71 -28.00
CA PHE A 31 3.82 15.78 -27.19
C PHE A 31 3.06 15.33 -25.93
N PHE A 32 3.42 14.16 -25.46
CA PHE A 32 3.16 13.64 -24.13
C PHE A 32 4.52 13.31 -23.49
N ALA A 33 4.82 13.88 -22.34
CA ALA A 33 6.11 13.70 -21.69
C ALA A 33 5.94 13.39 -20.20
N VAL A 34 6.71 12.43 -19.70
CA VAL A 34 6.73 12.04 -18.28
C VAL A 34 8.15 12.21 -17.75
N PHE A 35 8.29 12.93 -16.63
CA PHE A 35 9.55 13.12 -15.93
C PHE A 35 9.46 12.57 -14.52
N ASN A 36 10.32 11.62 -14.19
CA ASN A 36 10.39 11.00 -12.87
C ASN A 36 11.57 11.55 -12.08
N SER A 37 11.33 12.08 -10.88
CA SER A 37 12.38 12.49 -9.96
C SER A 37 12.64 11.41 -8.91
N PRO A 38 13.86 10.88 -8.79
CA PRO A 38 14.20 9.89 -7.77
C PRO A 38 14.58 10.51 -6.42
N HIS A 39 14.57 11.85 -6.27
CA HIS A 39 15.16 12.49 -5.09
C HIS A 39 14.27 12.43 -3.86
N SER A 40 12.96 12.35 -4.00
CA SER A 40 12.02 12.07 -2.90
C SER A 40 11.78 10.57 -2.67
N HIS A 41 12.41 9.69 -3.46
CA HIS A 41 12.29 8.24 -3.28
C HIS A 41 12.88 7.79 -1.93
N GLN A 42 12.30 6.76 -1.32
CA GLN A 42 12.67 6.18 -0.01
C GLN A 42 14.18 5.96 0.17
N SER A 43 14.91 5.63 -0.89
CA SER A 43 16.36 5.51 -0.81
C SER A 43 17.06 6.79 -0.37
N ARG A 44 16.53 7.97 -0.75
CA ARG A 44 17.08 9.29 -0.39
C ARG A 44 16.50 9.79 0.93
N THR A 45 15.25 9.48 1.22
CA THR A 45 14.60 9.95 2.45
C THR A 45 14.94 9.13 3.67
N MET A 46 15.25 7.81 3.53
CA MET A 46 15.43 6.95 4.68
C MET A 46 16.52 5.87 4.54
N THR A 47 16.56 5.09 3.43
CA THR A 47 17.29 3.82 3.44
C THR A 47 18.77 3.90 3.07
N ASN A 48 19.19 4.84 2.23
CA ASN A 48 20.62 4.99 1.94
C ASN A 48 21.39 5.51 3.17
N PRO A 49 22.68 5.16 3.31
CA PRO A 49 23.56 5.76 4.31
C PRO A 49 23.58 7.29 4.22
N TRP A 50 23.84 7.96 5.34
CA TRP A 50 23.81 9.43 5.40
C TRP A 50 24.78 10.09 4.42
N GLU A 51 25.98 9.53 4.24
CA GLU A 51 27.01 10.05 3.31
C GLU A 51 26.56 9.95 1.85
N VAL A 52 25.73 8.96 1.53
CA VAL A 52 25.13 8.82 0.19
C VAL A 52 24.07 9.89 -0.02
N TYR A 53 23.23 10.15 0.98
CA TYR A 53 22.26 11.23 0.96
C TYR A 53 22.94 12.61 0.78
N GLU A 54 24.03 12.88 1.51
CA GLU A 54 24.80 14.12 1.36
C GLU A 54 25.28 14.33 -0.09
N LYS A 55 25.81 13.29 -0.71
CA LYS A 55 26.29 13.33 -2.10
C LYS A 55 25.15 13.44 -3.12
N GLN A 56 24.01 12.83 -2.87
CA GLN A 56 22.90 12.72 -3.83
C GLN A 56 21.85 13.84 -3.67
N VAL A 57 21.74 14.45 -2.51
CA VAL A 57 20.74 15.47 -2.20
C VAL A 57 21.39 16.77 -1.74
N LEU A 58 22.09 16.80 -0.59
CA LEU A 58 22.57 18.05 -0.01
C LEU A 58 23.56 18.80 -0.90
N LYS A 59 24.35 18.10 -1.69
CA LYS A 59 25.29 18.71 -2.65
C LYS A 59 24.55 19.48 -3.76
N TRP A 60 23.32 19.11 -4.10
CA TRP A 60 22.61 19.61 -5.28
C TRP A 60 21.47 20.57 -4.97
N ILE A 61 21.02 20.60 -3.72
CA ILE A 61 19.97 21.52 -3.29
C ILE A 61 20.54 22.93 -3.07
N ASN A 62 19.81 23.94 -3.52
CA ASN A 62 20.13 25.33 -3.26
C ASN A 62 20.14 25.61 -1.76
N GLU A 63 21.15 26.32 -1.25
CA GLU A 63 21.30 26.64 0.18
C GLU A 63 20.05 27.31 0.78
N LYS A 64 19.41 28.21 0.04
CA LYS A 64 18.17 28.91 0.48
C LYS A 64 16.97 27.99 0.62
N ARG A 65 17.03 26.76 0.07
CA ARG A 65 15.97 25.77 0.13
C ARG A 65 16.25 24.65 1.13
N LYS A 66 17.40 24.65 1.78
CA LYS A 66 17.75 23.65 2.77
C LYS A 66 16.93 23.82 4.04
N THR A 67 16.39 22.72 4.54
CA THR A 67 15.75 22.61 5.85
C THR A 67 16.81 22.17 6.86
N ALA A 68 17.17 23.04 7.78
CA ALA A 68 18.05 22.71 8.88
C ALA A 68 17.29 21.97 9.99
N ILE A 69 18.03 21.30 10.89
CA ILE A 69 17.46 20.47 11.97
C ILE A 69 16.65 21.31 12.97
N ASP A 70 17.09 22.52 13.21
CA ASP A 70 16.52 23.49 14.14
C ASP A 70 15.38 24.32 13.54
N VAL A 71 15.18 24.28 12.23
CA VAL A 71 14.02 24.93 11.59
C VAL A 71 12.74 24.24 12.07
N PRO A 72 11.72 24.98 12.54
CA PRO A 72 10.44 24.41 12.88
C PRO A 72 9.80 23.73 11.68
N PHE A 73 9.47 22.46 11.81
CA PHE A 73 8.62 21.70 10.90
C PHE A 73 7.73 20.75 11.67
N ASP A 74 6.60 20.40 11.06
CA ASP A 74 5.61 19.54 11.67
C ASP A 74 6.11 18.09 11.73
N MET A 75 6.26 17.57 12.95
CA MET A 75 6.66 16.18 13.18
C MET A 75 5.42 15.30 13.23
N PRO A 76 5.36 14.20 12.48
CA PRO A 76 4.31 13.21 12.66
C PRO A 76 4.24 12.75 14.12
N SER A 77 3.04 12.78 14.71
CA SER A 77 2.84 12.47 16.13
C SER A 77 3.19 11.04 16.53
N PHE A 78 3.25 10.15 15.56
CA PHE A 78 3.68 8.77 15.76
C PHE A 78 5.21 8.60 15.85
N TYR A 79 6.00 9.66 15.65
CA TYR A 79 7.43 9.69 15.93
C TYR A 79 7.72 10.41 17.25
N ARG A 80 8.72 9.96 17.96
CA ARG A 80 9.25 10.74 19.07
C ARG A 80 9.98 11.98 18.53
N ASN A 81 9.64 13.15 19.06
CA ASN A 81 10.27 14.41 18.64
C ASN A 81 11.61 14.60 19.36
N THR A 82 12.64 13.92 18.91
CA THR A 82 14.02 14.01 19.41
C THR A 82 14.94 14.69 18.40
N PRO A 83 16.07 15.26 18.82
CA PRO A 83 17.05 15.83 17.89
C PRO A 83 17.50 14.83 16.81
N GLU A 84 17.68 13.56 17.19
CA GLU A 84 18.04 12.49 16.25
C GLU A 84 16.93 12.27 15.21
N MET A 85 15.67 12.15 15.60
CA MET A 85 14.55 11.97 14.69
C MET A 85 14.35 13.21 13.81
N ARG A 86 14.46 14.42 14.36
CA ARG A 86 14.41 15.67 13.59
C ARG A 86 15.48 15.72 12.50
N LYS A 87 16.72 15.28 12.82
CA LYS A 87 17.78 15.15 11.81
C LYS A 87 17.37 14.22 10.66
N ARG A 88 16.69 13.11 10.95
CA ARG A 88 16.23 12.20 9.88
C ARG A 88 15.06 12.79 9.09
N MET A 89 14.16 13.49 9.75
CA MET A 89 13.04 14.17 9.07
C MET A 89 13.50 15.35 8.23
N SER A 90 14.51 16.13 8.63
CA SER A 90 15.07 17.19 7.77
C SER A 90 15.61 16.64 6.45
N ARG A 91 16.13 15.40 6.44
CA ARG A 91 16.52 14.68 5.22
C ARG A 91 15.34 14.49 4.27
N VAL A 92 14.15 14.15 4.80
CA VAL A 92 12.92 14.00 4.00
C VAL A 92 12.55 15.32 3.33
N TYR A 93 12.49 16.40 4.11
CA TYR A 93 12.18 17.75 3.60
C TYR A 93 13.18 18.21 2.53
N ASN A 94 14.47 18.01 2.75
CA ASN A 94 15.50 18.36 1.77
C ASN A 94 15.38 17.55 0.47
N SER A 95 15.03 16.29 0.57
CA SER A 95 14.82 15.42 -0.60
C SER A 95 13.62 15.89 -1.45
N ILE A 96 12.53 16.30 -0.78
CA ILE A 96 11.36 16.90 -1.45
C ILE A 96 11.73 18.26 -2.05
N SER A 97 12.47 19.13 -1.34
CA SER A 97 12.91 20.42 -1.84
C SER A 97 13.82 20.31 -3.07
N LEU A 98 14.66 19.26 -3.16
CA LEU A 98 15.46 19.02 -4.36
C LEU A 98 14.57 18.55 -5.53
N THR A 99 13.54 17.73 -5.28
CA THR A 99 12.54 17.37 -6.28
C THR A 99 11.81 18.61 -6.81
N ASP A 100 11.38 19.50 -5.93
CA ASP A 100 10.75 20.79 -6.30
C ASP A 100 11.68 21.67 -7.13
N GLN A 101 12.97 21.77 -6.76
CA GLN A 101 13.97 22.50 -7.54
C GLN A 101 14.14 21.93 -8.96
N GLN A 102 14.09 20.62 -9.12
CA GLN A 102 14.15 19.99 -10.45
C GLN A 102 12.89 20.28 -11.26
N PHE A 103 11.73 20.22 -10.60
CA PHE A 103 10.46 20.55 -11.22
C PHE A 103 10.42 22.00 -11.72
N GLU A 104 10.92 22.95 -10.92
CA GLU A 104 11.11 24.34 -11.36
C GLU A 104 11.96 24.45 -12.63
N GLY A 105 13.02 23.63 -12.73
CA GLY A 105 13.87 23.58 -13.93
C GLY A 105 13.12 23.14 -15.18
N ILE A 106 12.22 22.16 -15.04
CA ILE A 106 11.35 21.67 -16.14
C ILE A 106 10.37 22.77 -16.56
N LEU A 107 9.72 23.46 -15.60
CA LEU A 107 8.78 24.55 -15.89
C LEU A 107 9.47 25.74 -16.58
N LYS A 108 10.65 26.14 -16.12
CA LYS A 108 11.47 27.21 -16.77
C LYS A 108 11.83 26.82 -18.20
N ARG A 109 12.14 25.54 -18.45
CA ARG A 109 12.41 25.06 -19.80
C ARG A 109 11.15 25.12 -20.67
N LEU A 110 10.00 24.73 -20.17
CA LEU A 110 8.73 24.81 -20.88
C LEU A 110 8.39 26.25 -21.27
N GLU A 111 8.60 27.19 -20.35
CA GLU A 111 8.41 28.63 -20.59
C GLU A 111 9.39 29.18 -21.63
N LYS A 112 10.68 28.85 -21.52
CA LYS A 112 11.72 29.25 -22.47
C LYS A 112 11.45 28.76 -23.90
N ASP A 113 10.89 27.55 -24.01
CA ASP A 113 10.54 26.94 -25.29
C ASP A 113 9.19 27.45 -25.85
N GLY A 114 8.53 28.43 -25.18
CA GLY A 114 7.28 29.06 -25.60
C GLY A 114 6.05 28.13 -25.51
N LEU A 115 6.10 27.12 -24.65
CA LEU A 115 5.08 26.08 -24.59
C LEU A 115 4.21 26.15 -23.32
N LYS A 116 4.51 27.05 -22.38
CA LYS A 116 3.77 27.18 -21.11
C LYS A 116 2.28 27.38 -21.32
N ASP A 117 1.89 28.23 -22.26
CA ASP A 117 0.50 28.62 -22.51
C ASP A 117 -0.24 27.61 -23.41
N SER A 118 0.42 26.54 -23.82
CA SER A 118 -0.18 25.47 -24.66
C SER A 118 0.05 24.06 -24.10
N THR A 119 0.48 23.94 -22.83
CA THR A 119 0.76 22.64 -22.22
C THR A 119 0.05 22.51 -20.88
N ILE A 120 -0.77 21.46 -20.73
CA ILE A 120 -1.33 21.03 -19.42
C ILE A 120 -0.22 20.29 -18.67
N VAL A 121 0.04 20.66 -17.41
CA VAL A 121 1.07 20.04 -16.59
C VAL A 121 0.48 19.43 -15.34
N PHE A 122 0.75 18.16 -15.10
CA PHE A 122 0.45 17.46 -13.85
C PHE A 122 1.72 17.28 -13.03
N CYS A 123 1.67 17.66 -11.75
CA CYS A 123 2.70 17.38 -10.77
C CYS A 123 2.12 16.58 -9.63
N PHE A 124 2.63 15.38 -9.39
CA PHE A 124 2.11 14.48 -8.37
C PHE A 124 3.18 13.50 -7.88
N SER A 125 2.91 12.87 -6.74
CA SER A 125 3.64 11.68 -6.29
C SER A 125 2.82 10.43 -6.63
N ASP A 126 3.48 9.32 -6.94
CA ASP A 126 2.85 8.02 -7.27
C ASP A 126 2.20 7.37 -6.04
N HIS A 127 2.72 7.63 -4.84
CA HIS A 127 2.21 7.21 -3.54
C HIS A 127 2.69 8.17 -2.45
N GLY A 128 2.25 7.97 -1.21
CA GLY A 128 2.68 8.77 -0.07
C GLY A 128 4.17 8.61 0.26
N GLU A 129 4.64 9.38 1.24
CA GLU A 129 6.05 9.53 1.57
C GLU A 129 6.75 8.20 1.91
N GLY A 130 7.99 8.03 1.45
CA GLY A 130 8.83 6.85 1.68
C GLY A 130 9.42 6.78 3.08
N ILE A 131 8.56 6.84 4.10
CA ILE A 131 8.89 6.73 5.53
C ILE A 131 7.95 5.73 6.21
N PRO A 132 8.26 5.24 7.43
CA PRO A 132 7.36 4.35 8.18
C PRO A 132 5.96 4.97 8.36
N ARG A 133 4.90 4.19 8.13
CA ARG A 133 3.48 4.57 8.01
C ARG A 133 3.10 5.34 6.74
N GLY A 134 4.04 5.69 5.88
CA GLY A 134 3.78 6.24 4.55
C GLY A 134 3.68 5.12 3.50
N LYS A 135 4.62 5.05 2.57
CA LYS A 135 4.67 4.02 1.53
C LYS A 135 4.46 2.61 2.10
N GLY A 136 3.63 1.81 1.45
CA GLY A 136 3.29 0.45 1.89
C GLY A 136 2.39 0.41 3.14
N SER A 137 1.64 1.47 3.40
CA SER A 137 0.63 1.56 4.45
C SER A 137 -0.73 1.91 3.86
N SER A 138 -1.79 1.35 4.43
CA SER A 138 -3.19 1.65 4.08
C SER A 138 -3.78 2.82 4.87
N LEU A 139 -2.94 3.74 5.31
CA LEU A 139 -3.30 4.95 6.04
C LEU A 139 -3.14 6.18 5.14
N GLY A 140 -3.71 7.32 5.54
CA GLY A 140 -3.72 8.54 4.75
C GLY A 140 -2.34 9.01 4.29
N LEU A 141 -1.31 8.86 5.13
CA LEU A 141 0.07 9.18 4.75
C LEU A 141 0.59 8.31 3.58
N GLY A 142 0.05 7.11 3.39
CA GLY A 142 0.39 6.22 2.27
C GLY A 142 -0.35 6.56 0.98
N TYR A 143 -1.55 7.14 1.07
CA TYR A 143 -2.41 7.44 -0.08
C TYR A 143 -2.47 8.91 -0.45
N ARG A 144 -2.38 9.81 0.54
CA ARG A 144 -2.52 11.24 0.33
C ARG A 144 -1.24 11.82 -0.28
N VAL A 145 -1.35 12.25 -1.52
CA VAL A 145 -0.23 12.77 -2.31
C VAL A 145 -0.48 14.22 -2.73
N PRO A 146 0.56 15.03 -2.95
CA PRO A 146 0.41 16.28 -3.66
C PRO A 146 -0.09 15.98 -5.07
N PHE A 147 -1.11 16.74 -5.52
CA PHE A 147 -1.65 16.65 -6.86
C PHE A 147 -1.95 18.05 -7.37
N ILE A 148 -1.13 18.56 -8.27
CA ILE A 148 -1.21 19.92 -8.79
C ILE A 148 -1.39 19.85 -10.30
N VAL A 149 -2.35 20.62 -10.83
CA VAL A 149 -2.60 20.71 -12.26
C VAL A 149 -2.48 22.16 -12.71
N TRP A 150 -1.59 22.42 -13.65
CA TRP A 150 -1.54 23.65 -14.40
C TRP A 150 -2.32 23.48 -15.69
N ILE A 151 -3.30 24.38 -15.93
CA ILE A 151 -4.12 24.38 -17.14
C ILE A 151 -4.01 25.78 -17.76
N PRO A 152 -3.45 25.89 -18.97
CA PRO A 152 -3.40 27.15 -19.70
C PRO A 152 -4.81 27.68 -20.02
N GLU A 153 -4.92 29.00 -20.20
CA GLU A 153 -6.20 29.66 -20.47
C GLU A 153 -6.95 29.05 -21.67
N MET A 154 -6.21 28.67 -22.74
CA MET A 154 -6.79 28.05 -23.92
C MET A 154 -7.50 26.71 -23.65
N TYR A 155 -7.10 26.01 -22.59
CA TYR A 155 -7.67 24.70 -22.17
C TYR A 155 -8.54 24.79 -20.92
N LYS A 156 -8.79 25.98 -20.39
CA LYS A 156 -9.56 26.20 -19.15
C LYS A 156 -10.95 25.55 -19.19
N HIS A 157 -11.58 25.52 -20.36
CA HIS A 157 -12.86 24.89 -20.58
C HIS A 157 -12.89 23.36 -20.34
N LEU A 158 -11.71 22.71 -20.27
CA LEU A 158 -11.56 21.28 -19.95
C LEU A 158 -11.50 21.00 -18.44
N SER A 159 -11.38 22.04 -17.61
CA SER A 159 -11.38 21.92 -16.16
C SER A 159 -12.75 22.20 -15.57
N PRO A 160 -13.26 21.34 -14.65
CA PRO A 160 -14.47 21.63 -13.90
C PRO A 160 -14.21 22.63 -12.77
N TRP A 161 -12.96 22.97 -12.50
CA TRP A 161 -12.53 23.89 -11.46
C TRP A 161 -12.02 25.18 -12.05
N GLY A 162 -12.04 26.23 -11.24
CA GLY A 162 -11.46 27.51 -11.64
C GLY A 162 -9.94 27.50 -11.67
N SER A 163 -9.35 28.67 -11.87
CA SER A 163 -7.91 28.94 -11.82
C SER A 163 -7.51 29.36 -10.40
N GLY A 164 -6.35 28.94 -9.93
CA GLY A 164 -5.82 29.28 -8.59
C GLY A 164 -6.64 28.70 -7.44
N VAL A 165 -7.31 27.58 -7.64
CA VAL A 165 -8.20 26.93 -6.68
C VAL A 165 -7.48 25.78 -5.97
N VAL A 166 -7.67 25.69 -4.66
CA VAL A 166 -7.43 24.47 -3.89
C VAL A 166 -8.78 23.79 -3.67
N THR A 167 -8.88 22.51 -3.91
CA THR A 167 -10.14 21.76 -3.81
C THR A 167 -9.99 20.51 -2.97
N ASP A 168 -11.02 20.16 -2.19
CA ASP A 168 -11.13 18.93 -1.40
C ASP A 168 -11.82 17.80 -2.16
N ARG A 169 -12.08 17.98 -3.46
CA ARG A 169 -12.68 16.93 -4.28
C ARG A 169 -11.84 15.68 -4.30
N LEU A 170 -12.50 14.55 -4.13
CA LEU A 170 -11.85 13.25 -4.16
C LEU A 170 -11.40 12.89 -5.58
N VAL A 171 -10.10 12.63 -5.72
CA VAL A 171 -9.45 12.17 -6.96
C VAL A 171 -8.74 10.86 -6.66
N SER A 172 -8.88 9.88 -7.54
CA SER A 172 -8.18 8.61 -7.47
C SER A 172 -7.30 8.40 -8.69
N PHE A 173 -6.14 7.79 -8.54
CA PHE A 173 -5.26 7.49 -9.67
C PHE A 173 -5.80 6.42 -10.62
N GLU A 174 -6.79 5.64 -10.23
CA GLU A 174 -7.52 4.79 -11.18
C GLU A 174 -8.17 5.60 -12.31
N ASP A 175 -8.50 6.88 -12.03
CA ASP A 175 -9.12 7.81 -12.97
C ASP A 175 -8.12 8.60 -13.82
N PHE A 176 -6.83 8.54 -13.45
CA PHE A 176 -5.82 9.41 -14.07
C PHE A 176 -5.59 9.07 -15.54
N GLY A 177 -5.49 7.78 -15.89
CA GLY A 177 -5.34 7.34 -17.27
C GLY A 177 -6.53 7.78 -18.15
N ALA A 178 -7.75 7.56 -17.66
CA ALA A 178 -8.97 8.02 -18.34
C ALA A 178 -9.01 9.54 -18.52
N THR A 179 -8.54 10.30 -17.52
CA THR A 179 -8.46 11.76 -17.58
C THR A 179 -7.47 12.25 -18.63
N VAL A 180 -6.29 11.63 -18.71
CA VAL A 180 -5.27 11.98 -19.73
C VAL A 180 -5.81 11.74 -21.13
N LEU A 181 -6.47 10.61 -21.37
CA LEU A 181 -7.10 10.30 -22.66
C LEU A 181 -8.20 11.31 -23.00
N ALA A 182 -9.09 11.63 -22.05
CA ALA A 182 -10.15 12.61 -22.25
C ALA A 182 -9.61 14.02 -22.56
N LEU A 183 -8.52 14.44 -21.91
CA LEU A 183 -7.85 15.71 -22.19
C LEU A 183 -7.18 15.72 -23.57
N ALA A 184 -6.65 14.57 -24.01
CA ALA A 184 -6.05 14.42 -25.34
C ALA A 184 -7.09 14.27 -26.46
N GLY A 185 -8.38 14.17 -26.13
CA GLY A 185 -9.45 13.95 -27.11
C GLY A 185 -9.47 12.52 -27.67
N VAL A 186 -8.87 11.57 -26.96
CA VAL A 186 -8.81 10.14 -27.32
C VAL A 186 -9.93 9.39 -26.60
N ASP A 187 -10.57 8.47 -27.30
CA ASP A 187 -11.59 7.61 -26.71
C ASP A 187 -10.99 6.73 -25.61
N ILE A 188 -11.74 6.58 -24.53
CA ILE A 188 -11.33 5.76 -23.39
C ILE A 188 -11.71 4.31 -23.68
N PRO A 189 -10.75 3.37 -23.79
CA PRO A 189 -11.03 1.96 -24.01
C PRO A 189 -11.90 1.34 -22.91
N ASP A 190 -12.79 0.42 -23.25
CA ASP A 190 -13.73 -0.22 -22.32
C ASP A 190 -13.06 -0.97 -21.15
N TYR A 191 -11.82 -1.43 -21.32
CA TYR A 191 -11.07 -2.09 -20.25
C TYR A 191 -10.50 -1.12 -19.20
N ILE A 192 -10.57 0.20 -19.43
CA ILE A 192 -10.21 1.22 -18.43
C ILE A 192 -11.43 1.49 -17.56
N GLU A 193 -11.40 1.02 -16.33
CA GLU A 193 -12.51 1.16 -15.38
C GLU A 193 -12.61 2.56 -14.76
N GLY A 194 -11.48 3.31 -14.71
CA GLY A 194 -11.40 4.67 -14.21
C GLY A 194 -12.27 5.64 -15.03
N LYS A 195 -12.72 6.71 -14.37
CA LYS A 195 -13.58 7.74 -15.00
C LYS A 195 -12.87 9.08 -15.00
N PRO A 196 -12.88 9.84 -16.10
CA PRO A 196 -12.16 11.11 -16.16
C PRO A 196 -12.76 12.12 -15.16
N PHE A 197 -11.90 12.80 -14.43
CA PHE A 197 -12.27 13.92 -13.53
C PHE A 197 -12.08 15.30 -14.19
N MET A 198 -11.51 15.34 -15.40
CA MET A 198 -11.32 16.52 -16.24
C MET A 198 -11.43 16.12 -17.72
N GLY A 199 -11.56 17.10 -18.61
CA GLY A 199 -11.68 16.88 -20.03
C GLY A 199 -13.12 16.74 -20.48
N LYS A 200 -13.32 16.29 -21.72
CA LYS A 200 -14.65 16.05 -22.28
C LYS A 200 -15.33 14.90 -21.54
N ASN A 201 -16.60 15.07 -21.16
CA ASN A 201 -17.41 14.05 -20.48
C ASN A 201 -16.86 13.60 -19.10
N TYR A 202 -16.22 14.52 -18.37
CA TYR A 202 -15.77 14.22 -17.02
C TYR A 202 -16.94 13.88 -16.08
N VAL A 203 -16.65 13.00 -15.11
CA VAL A 203 -17.60 12.66 -14.06
C VAL A 203 -17.46 13.67 -12.92
N LYS A 204 -18.61 14.22 -12.48
CA LYS A 204 -18.67 15.07 -11.28
C LYS A 204 -18.27 14.25 -10.06
N ASP A 205 -18.28 14.86 -8.92
CA ASP A 205 -17.79 14.40 -7.64
C ASP A 205 -17.97 12.90 -7.33
N LYS A 206 -16.89 12.24 -6.95
CA LYS A 206 -16.95 10.93 -6.29
C LYS A 206 -17.32 11.11 -4.83
N LYS A 207 -18.27 10.32 -4.34
CA LYS A 207 -18.61 10.29 -2.91
C LYS A 207 -17.56 9.51 -2.09
N TYR A 208 -16.94 8.50 -2.69
CA TYR A 208 -15.95 7.64 -2.07
C TYR A 208 -14.77 7.40 -3.01
N VAL A 209 -13.59 7.28 -2.44
CA VAL A 209 -12.41 6.68 -3.09
C VAL A 209 -11.90 5.52 -2.25
N TYR A 210 -11.30 4.56 -2.94
CA TYR A 210 -10.86 3.30 -2.36
C TYR A 210 -9.34 3.19 -2.44
N GLY A 211 -8.75 2.57 -1.44
CA GLY A 211 -7.32 2.31 -1.37
C GLY A 211 -7.04 0.83 -1.11
N ALA A 212 -5.93 0.37 -1.63
CA ALA A 212 -5.41 -0.97 -1.43
C ALA A 212 -3.95 -0.91 -0.97
N CYS A 213 -3.61 -1.78 -0.03
CA CYS A 213 -2.22 -2.04 0.31
C CYS A 213 -2.04 -3.55 0.36
N ASP A 214 -1.18 -4.03 -0.51
CA ASP A 214 -0.91 -5.45 -0.71
C ASP A 214 0.54 -5.80 -0.36
N GLY A 215 0.99 -7.00 -0.66
CA GLY A 215 2.35 -7.43 -0.41
C GLY A 215 3.38 -6.52 -1.07
N LEU A 216 4.44 -6.17 -0.33
CA LEU A 216 5.54 -5.35 -0.79
C LEU A 216 6.87 -5.98 -0.33
N ASP A 217 7.82 -6.15 -1.25
CA ASP A 217 9.12 -6.80 -1.02
C ASP A 217 8.96 -8.18 -0.35
N SER A 218 9.52 -8.34 0.84
CA SER A 218 9.50 -9.60 1.60
C SER A 218 8.28 -9.78 2.50
N ASN A 219 7.26 -8.93 2.39
CA ASN A 219 6.13 -8.93 3.32
C ASN A 219 4.80 -9.25 2.65
N ASN A 220 3.99 -10.04 3.34
CA ASN A 220 2.58 -10.27 2.99
C ASN A 220 1.72 -9.25 3.73
N GLU A 221 1.05 -8.40 2.99
CA GLU A 221 0.08 -7.42 3.50
C GLU A 221 -1.20 -7.58 2.72
N LEU A 222 -2.31 -7.43 3.38
CA LEU A 222 -3.59 -7.17 2.74
C LEU A 222 -4.43 -6.25 3.60
N SER A 223 -4.74 -5.10 3.06
CA SER A 223 -5.70 -4.17 3.66
C SER A 223 -6.43 -3.38 2.58
N ARG A 224 -7.65 -2.97 2.89
CA ARG A 224 -8.51 -2.17 2.02
C ARG A 224 -9.05 -0.98 2.78
N SER A 225 -9.04 0.17 2.14
CA SER A 225 -9.50 1.41 2.72
C SER A 225 -10.57 2.06 1.87
N VAL A 226 -11.43 2.85 2.50
CA VAL A 226 -12.41 3.71 1.83
C VAL A 226 -12.50 5.03 2.59
N THR A 227 -12.57 6.13 1.85
CA THR A 227 -12.73 7.48 2.41
C THR A 227 -13.75 8.29 1.63
N ASP A 228 -14.48 9.16 2.33
CA ASP A 228 -15.30 10.22 1.76
C ASP A 228 -14.64 11.61 1.87
N GLY A 229 -13.36 11.64 2.28
CA GLY A 229 -12.59 12.85 2.54
C GLY A 229 -12.61 13.30 4.00
N LYS A 230 -13.67 12.98 4.75
CA LYS A 230 -13.79 13.25 6.19
C LYS A 230 -13.38 12.05 7.04
N TYR A 231 -13.95 10.88 6.74
CA TYR A 231 -13.62 9.65 7.44
C TYR A 231 -12.76 8.74 6.56
N MET A 232 -11.83 8.05 7.20
CA MET A 232 -11.03 6.97 6.61
C MET A 232 -11.31 5.68 7.35
N TYR A 233 -11.90 4.71 6.66
CA TYR A 233 -12.04 3.35 7.15
C TYR A 233 -10.95 2.47 6.54
N THR A 234 -10.32 1.64 7.35
CA THR A 234 -9.36 0.64 6.89
C THR A 234 -9.65 -0.71 7.50
N ARG A 235 -9.84 -1.72 6.66
CA ARG A 235 -9.90 -3.13 7.03
C ARG A 235 -8.54 -3.77 6.82
N VAL A 236 -7.97 -4.32 7.88
CA VAL A 236 -6.69 -5.05 7.87
C VAL A 236 -6.97 -6.55 7.98
N PHE A 237 -6.48 -7.34 7.05
CA PHE A 237 -6.67 -8.79 7.03
C PHE A 237 -5.48 -9.54 7.65
N THR A 238 -4.31 -8.94 7.68
CA THR A 238 -3.08 -9.47 8.29
C THR A 238 -2.81 -8.86 9.67
N CYS A 239 -3.81 -8.87 10.55
CA CYS A 239 -3.81 -8.17 11.85
C CYS A 239 -2.69 -8.62 12.81
N HIS A 240 -2.16 -9.84 12.65
CA HIS A 240 -1.07 -10.36 13.47
C HIS A 240 0.24 -9.59 13.31
N GLN A 241 0.37 -8.81 12.25
CA GLN A 241 1.54 -7.97 11.98
C GLN A 241 1.33 -6.53 12.50
N PRO A 242 2.40 -5.84 12.97
CA PRO A 242 2.34 -4.41 13.30
C PRO A 242 2.27 -3.53 12.06
N TRP A 243 2.00 -2.22 12.24
CA TRP A 243 2.19 -1.25 11.16
C TRP A 243 3.67 -1.15 10.75
N ILE A 244 4.58 -1.18 11.73
CA ILE A 244 6.03 -1.18 11.50
C ILE A 244 6.54 -2.63 11.53
N ARG A 245 6.09 -3.39 10.54
CA ARG A 245 6.49 -4.78 10.34
C ARG A 245 7.92 -4.87 9.82
N TRP A 246 8.52 -6.05 9.93
CA TRP A 246 9.83 -6.29 9.35
C TRP A 246 9.72 -6.38 7.82
N MET A 247 10.60 -5.64 7.15
CA MET A 247 10.79 -5.70 5.70
C MET A 247 12.25 -5.43 5.42
N SER A 248 12.91 -6.29 4.65
CA SER A 248 14.37 -6.23 4.43
C SER A 248 14.85 -4.84 4.01
N TYR A 249 14.20 -4.24 3.03
CA TYR A 249 14.56 -2.91 2.53
C TYR A 249 14.29 -1.78 3.53
N TYR A 250 13.16 -1.82 4.23
CA TYR A 250 12.78 -0.78 5.21
C TYR A 250 13.65 -0.81 6.46
N ASP A 251 14.07 -2.01 6.90
CA ASP A 251 14.90 -2.17 8.11
C ASP A 251 16.34 -1.71 7.92
N HIS A 252 16.77 -1.41 6.68
CA HIS A 252 17.97 -0.60 6.44
C HIS A 252 17.79 0.87 6.78
N GLY A 253 16.55 1.37 6.84
CA GLY A 253 16.23 2.77 7.04
C GLY A 253 16.52 3.31 8.42
N ASP A 254 17.11 4.50 8.50
CA ASP A 254 17.50 5.16 9.74
C ASP A 254 16.31 5.41 10.67
N ILE A 255 15.18 5.90 10.11
CA ILE A 255 13.96 6.22 10.88
C ILE A 255 13.41 4.94 11.54
N GLN A 256 13.33 3.85 10.78
CA GLN A 256 12.80 2.59 11.31
C GLN A 256 13.70 1.99 12.41
N LYS A 257 15.02 2.10 12.25
CA LYS A 257 15.98 1.67 13.29
C LYS A 257 15.80 2.46 14.59
N ILE A 258 15.61 3.79 14.51
CA ILE A 258 15.33 4.63 15.67
C ILE A 258 14.03 4.19 16.34
N MET A 259 12.95 3.98 15.57
CA MET A 259 11.66 3.53 16.10
C MET A 259 11.78 2.18 16.83
N ARG A 260 12.49 1.20 16.26
CA ARG A 260 12.71 -0.11 16.90
C ARG A 260 13.51 0.02 18.19
N LYS A 261 14.57 0.84 18.19
CA LYS A 261 15.38 1.13 19.38
C LYS A 261 14.54 1.78 20.49
N ASP A 262 13.75 2.80 20.14
CA ASP A 262 12.90 3.52 21.07
C ASP A 262 11.81 2.62 21.66
N PHE A 263 11.21 1.75 20.83
CA PHE A 263 10.21 0.78 21.29
C PHE A 263 10.83 -0.24 22.26
N ALA A 264 11.98 -0.82 21.91
CA ALA A 264 12.68 -1.79 22.76
C ALA A 264 13.12 -1.18 24.12
N ALA A 265 13.44 0.11 24.14
CA ALA A 265 13.80 0.84 25.34
C ALA A 265 12.60 1.37 26.16
N GLY A 266 11.35 1.13 25.71
CA GLY A 266 10.15 1.61 26.40
C GLY A 266 9.98 3.13 26.41
N LEU A 267 10.59 3.83 25.45
CA LEU A 267 10.59 5.31 25.38
C LEU A 267 9.41 5.90 24.61
N MET A 268 8.61 5.07 23.95
CA MET A 268 7.44 5.49 23.19
C MET A 268 6.23 5.66 24.11
N ASN A 269 5.40 6.68 23.85
CA ASN A 269 4.07 6.76 24.46
C ASN A 269 3.15 5.65 23.92
N GLU A 270 1.96 5.50 24.50
CA GLU A 270 1.03 4.43 24.16
C GLU A 270 0.65 4.41 22.68
N GLY A 271 0.29 5.56 22.08
CA GLY A 271 -0.06 5.68 20.68
C GLY A 271 1.10 5.34 19.73
N GLN A 272 2.31 5.79 20.07
CA GLN A 272 3.53 5.46 19.34
C GLN A 272 3.88 3.97 19.46
N ALA A 273 3.74 3.39 20.64
CA ALA A 273 4.00 1.97 20.86
C ALA A 273 2.96 1.06 20.17
N ALA A 274 1.72 1.53 20.00
CA ALA A 274 0.65 0.77 19.37
C ALA A 274 0.99 0.40 17.91
N ILE A 275 1.70 1.27 17.18
CA ILE A 275 2.08 0.99 15.78
C ILE A 275 3.17 -0.08 15.65
N MET A 276 3.85 -0.42 16.74
CA MET A 276 4.88 -1.48 16.82
C MET A 276 4.30 -2.83 17.26
N LYS A 277 2.99 -2.90 17.56
CA LYS A 277 2.28 -4.09 18.04
C LYS A 277 1.32 -4.63 16.98
N PRO A 278 0.84 -5.89 17.10
CA PRO A 278 -0.22 -6.42 16.24
C PRO A 278 -1.40 -5.47 16.12
N ARG A 279 -1.95 -5.40 14.92
CA ARG A 279 -3.00 -4.44 14.56
C ARG A 279 -4.40 -4.93 14.94
N GLN A 280 -5.32 -3.98 15.04
CA GLN A 280 -6.75 -4.29 15.06
C GLN A 280 -7.22 -4.66 13.64
N ALA A 281 -8.37 -5.34 13.56
CA ALA A 281 -8.95 -5.71 12.29
C ALA A 281 -9.54 -4.51 11.55
N GLU A 282 -10.03 -3.51 12.28
CA GLU A 282 -10.70 -2.35 11.73
C GLU A 282 -10.19 -1.05 12.35
N TYR A 283 -10.07 -0.06 11.51
CA TYR A 283 -9.74 1.32 11.88
C TYR A 283 -10.74 2.28 11.24
N LEU A 284 -11.11 3.29 11.99
CA LEU A 284 -11.89 4.42 11.52
C LEU A 284 -11.27 5.69 12.09
N TYR A 285 -10.92 6.62 11.22
CA TYR A 285 -10.30 7.89 11.61
C TYR A 285 -11.13 9.06 11.11
N ASP A 286 -11.20 10.14 11.89
CA ASP A 286 -11.74 11.44 11.49
C ASP A 286 -10.57 12.31 10.99
N LEU A 287 -10.41 12.42 9.66
CA LEU A 287 -9.30 13.12 9.04
C LEU A 287 -9.30 14.63 9.24
N GLU A 288 -10.44 15.23 9.60
CA GLU A 288 -10.55 16.66 9.93
C GLU A 288 -9.90 16.96 11.28
N ASN A 289 -10.03 16.04 12.26
CA ASN A 289 -9.57 16.24 13.63
C ASN A 289 -8.32 15.42 13.98
N ASP A 290 -7.97 14.43 13.18
CA ASP A 290 -6.84 13.49 13.41
C ASP A 290 -6.03 13.27 12.12
N LYS A 291 -5.32 14.28 11.68
CA LYS A 291 -4.52 14.22 10.43
C LYS A 291 -3.44 13.12 10.41
N TRP A 292 -3.04 12.63 11.60
CA TRP A 292 -2.03 11.61 11.73
C TRP A 292 -2.60 10.21 12.02
N GLU A 293 -3.93 10.09 12.05
CA GLU A 293 -4.63 8.81 12.22
C GLU A 293 -4.15 8.04 13.46
N MET A 294 -4.13 8.72 14.60
CA MET A 294 -3.68 8.17 15.89
C MET A 294 -4.82 7.67 16.76
N ASN A 295 -6.04 8.20 16.57
CA ASN A 295 -7.21 7.90 17.37
C ASN A 295 -8.19 7.01 16.60
N ASN A 296 -8.11 5.69 16.82
CA ASN A 296 -9.01 4.74 16.16
C ASN A 296 -10.42 4.77 16.77
N LEU A 297 -11.40 5.23 16.01
CA LEU A 297 -12.82 5.35 16.38
C LEU A 297 -13.63 4.06 16.15
N ALA A 298 -13.03 2.99 15.61
CA ALA A 298 -13.76 1.76 15.22
C ALA A 298 -14.51 1.08 16.37
N THR A 299 -14.07 1.27 17.62
CA THR A 299 -14.74 0.71 18.82
C THR A 299 -15.63 1.72 19.56
N ASN A 300 -15.64 2.99 19.14
CA ASN A 300 -16.45 4.01 19.77
C ASN A 300 -17.93 3.84 19.37
N PRO A 301 -18.87 3.71 20.34
CA PRO A 301 -20.30 3.52 20.08
C PRO A 301 -20.92 4.63 19.19
N GLU A 302 -20.47 5.86 19.31
CA GLU A 302 -20.99 7.02 18.55
C GLU A 302 -20.74 6.91 17.05
N TYR A 303 -19.69 6.18 16.64
CA TYR A 303 -19.26 6.05 15.25
C TYR A 303 -19.66 4.72 14.59
N GLN A 304 -20.42 3.86 15.28
CA GLN A 304 -20.80 2.55 14.75
C GLN A 304 -21.64 2.62 13.47
N GLY A 305 -22.45 3.67 13.31
CA GLY A 305 -23.21 3.94 12.09
C GLY A 305 -22.29 4.18 10.89
N VAL A 306 -21.30 5.05 11.06
CA VAL A 306 -20.29 5.38 10.06
C VAL A 306 -19.44 4.13 9.73
N LEU A 307 -18.95 3.43 10.76
CA LEU A 307 -18.17 2.21 10.60
C LEU A 307 -18.91 1.16 9.74
N LYS A 308 -20.19 0.93 10.04
CA LYS A 308 -21.02 -0.04 9.30
C LYS A 308 -21.23 0.37 7.84
N GLU A 309 -21.45 1.67 7.58
CA GLU A 309 -21.60 2.19 6.22
C GLU A 309 -20.31 1.97 5.42
N PHE A 310 -19.17 2.39 5.96
CA PHE A 310 -17.88 2.29 5.25
C PHE A 310 -17.42 0.85 5.06
N ARG A 311 -17.64 -0.04 6.04
CA ARG A 311 -17.42 -1.48 5.89
C ARG A 311 -18.22 -2.03 4.72
N LYS A 312 -19.51 -1.72 4.65
CA LYS A 312 -20.36 -2.15 3.53
C LYS A 312 -19.88 -1.61 2.19
N LYS A 313 -19.40 -0.36 2.13
CA LYS A 313 -18.84 0.22 0.90
C LYS A 313 -17.58 -0.50 0.45
N MET A 314 -16.68 -0.80 1.38
CA MET A 314 -15.48 -1.58 1.10
C MET A 314 -15.81 -2.98 0.59
N GLU A 315 -16.72 -3.72 1.27
CA GLU A 315 -17.14 -5.06 0.86
C GLU A 315 -17.78 -5.05 -0.55
N GLN A 316 -18.67 -4.10 -0.82
CA GLN A 316 -19.28 -3.92 -2.14
C GLN A 316 -18.22 -3.71 -3.22
N HIS A 317 -17.26 -2.83 -2.97
CA HIS A 317 -16.17 -2.55 -3.92
C HIS A 317 -15.33 -3.79 -4.22
N VAL A 318 -14.91 -4.54 -3.19
CA VAL A 318 -14.14 -5.78 -3.35
C VAL A 318 -14.89 -6.79 -4.22
N ILE A 319 -16.20 -6.93 -4.01
CA ILE A 319 -17.04 -7.90 -4.76
C ILE A 319 -17.25 -7.42 -6.20
N GLU A 320 -17.63 -6.15 -6.40
CA GLU A 320 -17.90 -5.58 -7.73
C GLU A 320 -16.65 -5.62 -8.62
N LYS A 321 -15.49 -5.32 -8.03
CA LYS A 321 -14.20 -5.35 -8.73
C LYS A 321 -13.60 -6.75 -8.83
N ARG A 322 -14.17 -7.74 -8.15
CA ARG A 322 -13.59 -9.09 -8.02
C ARG A 322 -12.10 -8.99 -7.65
N ASP A 323 -11.82 -8.32 -6.54
CA ASP A 323 -10.46 -7.95 -6.14
C ASP A 323 -9.54 -9.16 -6.07
N ALA A 324 -8.61 -9.25 -7.00
CA ALA A 324 -7.78 -10.42 -7.22
C ALA A 324 -6.74 -10.65 -6.11
N HIS A 325 -6.46 -9.66 -5.28
CA HIS A 325 -5.45 -9.80 -4.20
C HIS A 325 -5.94 -10.61 -2.99
N PHE A 326 -7.21 -10.98 -2.95
CA PHE A 326 -7.69 -12.00 -2.02
C PHE A 326 -7.32 -13.44 -2.43
N ILE A 327 -6.78 -13.62 -3.64
CA ILE A 327 -6.17 -14.87 -4.10
C ILE A 327 -4.73 -14.90 -3.57
N PRO A 328 -4.29 -15.93 -2.83
CA PRO A 328 -2.91 -16.03 -2.33
C PRO A 328 -1.88 -16.02 -3.47
N GLU A 329 -0.70 -15.43 -3.23
CA GLU A 329 0.38 -15.38 -4.24
C GLU A 329 0.78 -16.78 -4.74
N TYR A 330 0.74 -17.77 -3.87
CA TYR A 330 0.99 -19.17 -4.19
C TYR A 330 0.03 -19.70 -5.28
N SER A 331 -1.26 -19.39 -5.19
CA SER A 331 -2.26 -19.79 -6.20
C SER A 331 -2.00 -19.20 -7.58
N TYR A 332 -1.47 -17.99 -7.66
CA TYR A 332 -1.08 -17.43 -8.97
C TYR A 332 -0.01 -18.27 -9.67
N ALA A 333 0.95 -18.80 -8.92
CA ALA A 333 1.97 -19.70 -9.48
C ALA A 333 1.36 -21.02 -9.97
N GLU A 334 0.43 -21.60 -9.21
CA GLU A 334 -0.25 -22.85 -9.57
C GLU A 334 -1.12 -22.73 -10.83
N TYR A 335 -1.76 -21.56 -11.00
CA TYR A 335 -2.67 -21.32 -12.13
C TYR A 335 -2.03 -20.58 -13.30
N SER A 336 -0.74 -20.19 -13.22
CA SER A 336 -0.06 -19.32 -14.19
C SER A 336 -0.02 -19.85 -15.62
N ASP A 337 -0.03 -21.18 -15.81
CA ASP A 337 -0.04 -21.80 -17.13
C ASP A 337 -1.40 -21.67 -17.86
N LYS A 338 -2.48 -21.46 -17.11
CA LYS A 338 -3.85 -21.43 -17.65
C LYS A 338 -4.49 -20.03 -17.60
N TYR A 339 -4.12 -19.23 -16.63
CA TYR A 339 -4.76 -17.95 -16.34
C TYR A 339 -3.74 -16.86 -16.06
N ILE A 340 -4.01 -15.65 -16.54
CA ILE A 340 -3.43 -14.44 -15.98
C ILE A 340 -4.31 -13.98 -14.79
N PRO A 341 -3.80 -13.17 -13.85
CA PRO A 341 -4.58 -12.74 -12.67
C PRO A 341 -5.95 -12.15 -13.02
N TYR A 342 -6.04 -11.39 -14.10
CA TYR A 342 -7.29 -10.79 -14.56
C TYR A 342 -8.35 -11.83 -14.93
N THR A 343 -7.98 -12.89 -15.64
CA THR A 343 -8.92 -13.95 -16.03
C THR A 343 -9.15 -14.95 -14.92
N LEU A 344 -8.15 -15.22 -14.06
CA LEU A 344 -8.30 -16.08 -12.88
C LEU A 344 -9.39 -15.56 -11.95
N ARG A 345 -9.41 -14.27 -11.66
CA ARG A 345 -10.42 -13.65 -10.80
C ARG A 345 -11.86 -13.76 -11.31
N GLN A 346 -12.07 -14.10 -12.59
CA GLN A 346 -13.39 -14.28 -13.17
C GLN A 346 -13.92 -15.71 -13.00
N ASN A 347 -13.08 -16.66 -12.61
CA ASN A 347 -13.45 -18.06 -12.45
C ASN A 347 -14.10 -18.27 -11.08
N GLU A 348 -15.44 -18.48 -11.05
CA GLU A 348 -16.20 -18.69 -9.81
C GLU A 348 -15.87 -20.00 -9.08
N ASP A 349 -15.42 -21.03 -9.80
CA ASP A 349 -15.05 -22.32 -9.18
C ASP A 349 -13.76 -22.18 -8.38
N ILE A 350 -12.80 -21.36 -8.88
CA ILE A 350 -11.52 -21.12 -8.22
C ILE A 350 -11.66 -19.96 -7.22
N TYR A 351 -12.29 -18.86 -7.64
CA TYR A 351 -12.40 -17.63 -6.86
C TYR A 351 -13.86 -17.18 -6.68
N PRO A 352 -14.64 -17.86 -5.82
CA PRO A 352 -15.97 -17.41 -5.43
C PRO A 352 -15.85 -16.19 -4.49
N VAL A 353 -15.66 -15.01 -5.06
CA VAL A 353 -15.24 -13.78 -4.37
C VAL A 353 -16.02 -13.48 -3.09
N ARG A 354 -17.35 -13.71 -3.08
CA ARG A 354 -18.17 -13.50 -1.87
C ARG A 354 -17.79 -14.45 -0.74
N LYS A 355 -17.65 -15.75 -1.02
CA LYS A 355 -17.28 -16.74 -0.01
C LYS A 355 -15.87 -16.50 0.52
N VAL A 356 -14.95 -16.13 -0.36
CA VAL A 356 -13.56 -15.78 0.00
C VAL A 356 -13.54 -14.55 0.89
N LEU A 357 -14.25 -13.48 0.51
CA LEU A 357 -14.34 -12.27 1.34
C LEU A 357 -14.97 -12.55 2.69
N ASP A 358 -16.07 -13.32 2.75
CA ASP A 358 -16.74 -13.68 4.01
C ASP A 358 -15.78 -14.45 4.96
N ALA A 359 -14.91 -15.31 4.42
CA ALA A 359 -13.88 -15.99 5.20
C ALA A 359 -12.78 -15.01 5.67
N ALA A 360 -12.30 -14.14 4.78
CA ALA A 360 -11.29 -13.13 5.09
C ALA A 360 -11.78 -12.14 6.16
N MET A 361 -13.05 -11.73 6.10
CA MET A 361 -13.67 -10.82 7.08
C MET A 361 -13.70 -11.36 8.51
N MET A 362 -13.47 -12.65 8.72
CA MET A 362 -13.35 -13.24 10.06
C MET A 362 -11.95 -13.03 10.67
N CYS A 363 -10.93 -12.65 9.87
CA CYS A 363 -9.60 -12.41 10.40
C CYS A 363 -9.60 -11.29 11.44
N GLY A 364 -9.10 -11.57 12.66
CA GLY A 364 -9.02 -10.61 13.75
C GLY A 364 -10.32 -10.31 14.50
N MET A 365 -11.40 -11.07 14.24
CA MET A 365 -12.70 -10.88 14.90
C MET A 365 -12.84 -11.67 16.23
N GLY A 366 -11.74 -12.28 16.70
CA GLY A 366 -11.66 -12.92 18.01
C GLY A 366 -12.41 -14.28 18.12
N LYS A 367 -12.74 -14.67 19.35
CA LYS A 367 -13.27 -16.02 19.67
C LYS A 367 -14.57 -16.38 18.96
N SER A 368 -15.43 -15.40 18.71
CA SER A 368 -16.79 -15.64 18.18
C SER A 368 -16.81 -16.30 16.81
N VAL A 369 -15.73 -16.20 16.04
CA VAL A 369 -15.65 -16.73 14.67
C VAL A 369 -14.81 -18.00 14.54
N ILE A 370 -14.11 -18.46 15.58
CA ILE A 370 -13.17 -19.60 15.54
C ILE A 370 -13.87 -20.86 15.04
N ALA A 371 -15.01 -21.24 15.62
CA ALA A 371 -15.75 -22.44 15.21
C ALA A 371 -16.16 -22.40 13.73
N LYS A 372 -16.54 -21.21 13.23
CA LYS A 372 -16.86 -21.03 11.81
C LYS A 372 -15.60 -21.13 10.94
N GLN A 373 -14.48 -20.53 11.34
CA GLN A 373 -13.21 -20.68 10.63
C GLN A 373 -12.76 -22.13 10.53
N ILE A 374 -12.86 -22.91 11.62
CA ILE A 374 -12.58 -24.35 11.60
C ILE A 374 -13.49 -25.09 10.62
N SER A 375 -14.79 -24.74 10.57
CA SER A 375 -15.71 -25.36 9.61
C SER A 375 -15.33 -25.04 8.15
N LEU A 376 -14.76 -23.87 7.89
CA LEU A 376 -14.32 -23.46 6.54
C LEU A 376 -13.04 -24.17 6.09
N LEU A 377 -12.22 -24.74 6.98
CA LEU A 377 -11.11 -25.61 6.61
C LEU A 377 -11.54 -26.88 5.87
N LYS A 378 -12.82 -27.27 5.99
CA LYS A 378 -13.41 -28.47 5.41
C LYS A 378 -14.09 -28.25 4.07
N THR A 379 -13.96 -27.07 3.48
CA THR A 379 -14.55 -26.78 2.18
C THR A 379 -13.64 -27.23 1.04
N ASP A 380 -14.21 -27.47 -0.12
CA ASP A 380 -13.46 -27.89 -1.32
C ASP A 380 -12.76 -26.73 -2.05
N ASN A 381 -12.72 -25.52 -1.47
CA ASN A 381 -12.12 -24.35 -2.07
C ASN A 381 -10.85 -23.92 -1.31
N ASP A 382 -9.71 -24.05 -1.95
CA ASP A 382 -8.38 -23.79 -1.39
C ASP A 382 -8.20 -22.35 -0.88
N ILE A 383 -8.78 -21.37 -1.58
CA ILE A 383 -8.67 -19.96 -1.19
C ILE A 383 -9.50 -19.67 0.07
N VAL A 384 -10.67 -20.29 0.19
CA VAL A 384 -11.47 -20.23 1.43
C VAL A 384 -10.74 -20.89 2.59
N ASN A 385 -10.11 -22.05 2.36
CA ASN A 385 -9.30 -22.76 3.36
C ASN A 385 -8.11 -21.90 3.82
N TYR A 386 -7.44 -21.21 2.88
CA TYR A 386 -6.36 -20.26 3.19
C TYR A 386 -6.82 -19.16 4.15
N TRP A 387 -7.92 -18.48 3.84
CA TRP A 387 -8.43 -17.41 4.70
C TRP A 387 -8.91 -17.90 6.05
N ALA A 388 -9.47 -19.11 6.12
CA ALA A 388 -9.83 -19.75 7.38
C ALA A 388 -8.58 -20.03 8.23
N ALA A 389 -7.54 -20.62 7.64
CA ALA A 389 -6.28 -20.96 8.32
C ALA A 389 -5.54 -19.68 8.77
N LEU A 390 -5.44 -18.65 7.93
CA LEU A 390 -4.87 -17.36 8.30
C LEU A 390 -5.65 -16.70 9.44
N GLY A 391 -6.99 -16.74 9.41
CA GLY A 391 -7.82 -16.19 10.47
C GLY A 391 -7.61 -16.91 11.81
N LEU A 392 -7.45 -18.24 11.80
CA LEU A 392 -7.06 -19.02 12.98
C LEU A 392 -5.66 -18.65 13.46
N PHE A 393 -4.71 -18.45 12.56
CA PHE A 393 -3.37 -18.00 12.92
C PHE A 393 -3.36 -16.60 13.56
N VAL A 394 -4.17 -15.68 13.07
CA VAL A 394 -4.37 -14.35 13.69
C VAL A 394 -4.90 -14.49 15.11
N SER A 395 -5.86 -15.39 15.34
CA SER A 395 -6.52 -15.62 16.64
C SER A 395 -5.85 -16.72 17.48
N ARG A 396 -4.64 -17.16 17.12
CA ARG A 396 -4.03 -18.39 17.69
C ARG A 396 -3.91 -18.43 19.20
N LYS A 397 -3.77 -17.30 19.88
CA LYS A 397 -3.73 -17.25 21.34
C LYS A 397 -5.01 -17.76 22.02
N GLU A 398 -6.10 -17.83 21.28
CA GLU A 398 -7.43 -18.24 21.75
C GLU A 398 -7.78 -19.69 21.40
N LEU A 399 -6.88 -20.43 20.72
CA LEU A 399 -7.15 -21.76 20.17
C LEU A 399 -6.97 -22.92 21.17
N LYS A 400 -6.69 -22.66 22.45
CA LYS A 400 -6.34 -23.70 23.44
C LYS A 400 -7.36 -24.87 23.52
N ALA A 401 -8.63 -24.59 23.34
CA ALA A 401 -9.69 -25.61 23.40
C ALA A 401 -9.81 -26.46 22.12
N TYR A 402 -9.18 -26.07 21.03
CA TYR A 402 -9.39 -26.66 19.70
C TYR A 402 -8.22 -27.53 19.20
N LYS A 403 -7.25 -27.85 20.07
CA LYS A 403 -6.01 -28.54 19.67
C LYS A 403 -6.23 -29.79 18.82
N ASN A 404 -7.08 -30.71 19.32
CA ASN A 404 -7.29 -31.99 18.65
C ASN A 404 -8.05 -31.83 17.32
N GLU A 405 -9.00 -30.91 17.27
CA GLU A 405 -9.75 -30.64 16.05
C GLU A 405 -8.82 -30.03 14.96
N LEU A 406 -8.03 -29.04 15.34
CA LEU A 406 -7.08 -28.41 14.41
C LEU A 406 -6.00 -29.40 13.93
N ARG A 407 -5.52 -30.29 14.81
CA ARG A 407 -4.55 -31.31 14.43
C ARG A 407 -5.12 -32.30 13.41
N ASN A 408 -6.37 -32.73 13.61
CA ASN A 408 -7.08 -33.60 12.68
C ASN A 408 -7.32 -32.92 11.31
N GLU A 409 -7.56 -31.62 11.28
CA GLU A 409 -7.75 -30.89 10.02
C GLU A 409 -6.41 -30.65 9.31
N LEU A 410 -5.30 -30.43 10.02
CA LEU A 410 -3.97 -30.26 9.43
C LEU A 410 -3.57 -31.44 8.51
N ASP A 411 -3.91 -32.68 8.91
CA ASP A 411 -3.60 -33.87 8.15
C ASP A 411 -4.44 -34.02 6.86
N LYS A 412 -5.57 -33.34 6.78
CA LYS A 412 -6.53 -33.40 5.66
C LYS A 412 -6.35 -32.27 4.65
N ILE A 413 -5.70 -31.18 5.04
CA ILE A 413 -5.48 -30.03 4.15
C ILE A 413 -4.35 -30.34 3.18
N ASP A 414 -4.66 -30.35 1.90
CA ASP A 414 -3.66 -30.51 0.82
C ASP A 414 -3.10 -29.17 0.37
N TYR A 415 -3.90 -28.09 0.40
CA TYR A 415 -3.45 -26.76 -0.02
C TYR A 415 -2.38 -26.22 0.91
N LEU A 416 -1.17 -26.10 0.37
CA LEU A 416 0.06 -25.87 1.16
C LEU A 416 0.04 -24.56 1.94
N SER A 417 -0.43 -23.46 1.36
CA SER A 417 -0.53 -22.16 2.08
C SER A 417 -1.43 -22.24 3.31
N ALA A 418 -2.61 -22.88 3.21
CA ALA A 418 -3.48 -23.10 4.37
C ALA A 418 -2.83 -23.99 5.42
N LYS A 419 -2.14 -25.05 4.97
CA LYS A 419 -1.41 -25.98 5.83
C LYS A 419 -0.31 -25.31 6.64
N LEU A 420 0.44 -24.37 6.02
CA LEU A 420 1.49 -23.60 6.69
C LEU A 420 0.94 -22.72 7.81
N TYR A 421 -0.14 -21.97 7.57
CA TYR A 421 -0.75 -21.14 8.62
C TYR A 421 -1.34 -21.95 9.76
N LEU A 422 -1.96 -23.10 9.44
CA LEU A 422 -2.50 -23.99 10.48
C LEU A 422 -1.36 -24.62 11.29
N ALA A 423 -0.27 -25.05 10.63
CA ALA A 423 0.94 -25.54 11.31
C ALA A 423 1.56 -24.45 12.20
N GLY A 424 1.66 -23.20 11.71
CA GLY A 424 2.09 -22.06 12.51
C GLY A 424 1.27 -21.86 13.78
N SER A 425 -0.05 -22.00 13.67
CA SER A 425 -0.97 -21.93 14.81
C SER A 425 -0.75 -23.03 15.84
N LEU A 426 -0.63 -24.26 15.37
CA LEU A 426 -0.42 -25.44 16.24
C LEU A 426 0.95 -25.42 16.90
N TYR A 427 1.99 -25.00 16.18
CA TYR A 427 3.33 -24.89 16.75
C TYR A 427 3.41 -23.77 17.80
N ASP A 428 2.94 -22.55 17.50
CA ASP A 428 2.98 -21.42 18.44
C ASP A 428 2.16 -21.68 19.72
N CYS A 429 0.97 -22.32 19.57
CA CYS A 429 0.08 -22.55 20.72
C CYS A 429 0.46 -23.76 21.58
N PHE A 430 0.95 -24.81 20.96
CA PHE A 430 1.02 -26.13 21.59
C PHE A 430 2.38 -26.81 21.50
N GLY A 431 3.35 -26.23 20.81
CA GLY A 431 4.66 -26.83 20.55
C GLY A 431 4.56 -28.12 19.71
N ASP A 432 3.58 -28.22 18.80
CA ASP A 432 3.32 -29.43 18.02
C ASP A 432 4.51 -29.75 17.09
N LYS A 433 5.14 -30.91 17.31
CA LYS A 433 6.39 -31.29 16.62
C LYS A 433 6.20 -31.48 15.11
N ALA A 434 5.12 -32.12 14.70
CA ALA A 434 4.85 -32.34 13.28
C ALA A 434 4.59 -31.01 12.56
N SER A 435 3.94 -30.06 13.20
CA SER A 435 3.76 -28.69 12.69
C SER A 435 5.10 -27.96 12.55
N LYS A 436 6.04 -28.17 13.49
CA LYS A 436 7.41 -27.62 13.38
C LYS A 436 8.12 -28.14 12.14
N GLU A 437 8.07 -29.46 11.90
CA GLU A 437 8.67 -30.09 10.73
C GLU A 437 8.09 -29.54 9.41
N ILE A 438 6.77 -29.30 9.34
CA ILE A 438 6.13 -28.67 8.18
C ILE A 438 6.71 -27.27 7.93
N LEU A 439 6.89 -26.46 8.97
CA LEU A 439 7.47 -25.12 8.85
C LEU A 439 8.96 -25.16 8.46
N GLU A 440 9.73 -26.10 9.01
CA GLU A 440 11.14 -26.29 8.63
C GLU A 440 11.27 -26.68 7.15
N GLN A 441 10.43 -27.57 6.65
CA GLN A 441 10.36 -27.93 5.24
C GLN A 441 9.94 -26.75 4.36
N GLY A 442 8.98 -25.95 4.80
CA GLY A 442 8.56 -24.73 4.12
C GLY A 442 9.69 -23.71 3.96
N MET A 443 10.56 -23.55 4.97
CA MET A 443 11.75 -22.69 4.89
C MET A 443 12.83 -23.21 3.94
N LEU A 444 12.89 -24.52 3.71
CA LEU A 444 13.84 -25.16 2.79
C LEU A 444 13.27 -25.33 1.37
N SER A 445 12.04 -24.91 1.14
CA SER A 445 11.39 -25.05 -0.17
C SER A 445 12.05 -24.19 -1.24
N ASP A 446 12.28 -24.75 -2.41
CA ASP A 446 12.71 -24.04 -3.61
C ASP A 446 11.59 -23.15 -4.20
N ASN A 447 10.34 -23.37 -3.80
CA ASN A 447 9.24 -22.48 -4.16
C ASN A 447 9.31 -21.20 -3.34
N ILE A 448 9.61 -20.10 -4.02
CA ILE A 448 9.80 -18.78 -3.39
C ILE A 448 8.56 -18.29 -2.61
N TYR A 449 7.35 -18.65 -3.05
CA TYR A 449 6.10 -18.25 -2.38
C TYR A 449 5.93 -19.02 -1.06
N VAL A 450 6.22 -20.32 -1.06
CA VAL A 450 6.21 -21.17 0.14
C VAL A 450 7.24 -20.69 1.15
N ASN A 451 8.47 -20.44 0.69
CA ASN A 451 9.55 -19.95 1.55
C ASN A 451 9.20 -18.58 2.17
N LYS A 452 8.74 -17.61 1.37
CA LYS A 452 8.31 -16.28 1.81
C LYS A 452 7.19 -16.37 2.85
N GLU A 453 6.16 -17.16 2.60
CA GLU A 453 5.01 -17.32 3.49
C GLU A 453 5.41 -17.96 4.83
N THR A 454 6.24 -19.02 4.78
CA THR A 454 6.78 -19.66 5.98
C THR A 454 7.64 -18.71 6.80
N MET A 455 8.50 -17.92 6.16
CA MET A 455 9.29 -16.88 6.82
C MET A 455 8.39 -15.88 7.55
N GLN A 456 7.30 -15.41 6.91
CA GLN A 456 6.36 -14.49 7.53
C GLN A 456 5.64 -15.10 8.73
N ILE A 457 5.29 -16.38 8.68
CA ILE A 457 4.73 -17.11 9.82
C ILE A 457 5.74 -17.13 10.98
N LEU A 458 6.98 -17.55 10.71
CA LEU A 458 8.04 -17.67 11.72
C LEU A 458 8.42 -16.33 12.38
N LEU A 459 8.39 -15.22 11.62
CA LEU A 459 8.61 -13.87 12.16
C LEU A 459 7.53 -13.42 13.15
N ASN A 460 6.36 -14.05 13.11
CA ASN A 460 5.20 -13.69 13.92
C ASN A 460 4.89 -14.66 15.05
N ILE A 461 5.69 -15.70 15.26
CA ILE A 461 5.57 -16.65 16.37
C ILE A 461 6.74 -16.52 17.34
N ASP A 462 6.53 -16.89 18.60
CA ASP A 462 7.58 -16.88 19.63
C ASP A 462 8.39 -18.17 19.63
N LEU A 463 9.44 -18.21 18.80
CA LEU A 463 10.34 -19.36 18.70
C LEU A 463 11.04 -19.75 20.03
N LYS A 464 11.06 -18.88 21.03
CA LYS A 464 11.68 -19.17 22.34
C LYS A 464 10.73 -19.87 23.28
N ARG A 465 9.42 -19.82 23.01
CA ARG A 465 8.38 -20.33 23.90
C ARG A 465 8.45 -21.86 24.09
N HIS A 466 8.97 -22.57 23.10
CA HIS A 466 9.02 -24.03 23.06
C HIS A 466 10.45 -24.60 23.01
N LYS A 467 11.44 -23.78 23.36
CA LYS A 467 12.84 -24.22 23.63
C LYS A 467 12.98 -24.65 25.11
#